data_061bc22f582b64b2b538e4161b334a8f
#
_entry.id   061bc22f582b64b2b538e4161b334a8f
#
_cell.length_a   1.000
_cell.length_b   1.000
_cell.length_c   1.000
_cell.angle_alpha   90.00
_cell.angle_beta   90.00
_cell.angle_gamma   90.00
#
_symmetry.space_group_name_H-M   'P 1'
#
loop_
_entity.id
_entity.type
_entity.pdbx_description
1 polymer ?
#
loop_
_entity_poly.entity_id
_entity_poly.type
_entity_poly.pdbx_seq_one_letter_code
_entity_poly.pdbx_strand_id
1 'polypeptide(L)'
;MIDLGSWFILRTANADTVKALSAFKAAGLNVWTPIELKVRRTPRKRKQYDSATPLLPSYLFAHVNDLEPILSLALRPSRDIPRFTVFHHKDGVPLIDDSSLGPLRQEESRIANIFQRMKLLGRKGPKLSPGSTVRMPDGPLMGLDGIVEGQEGQYTLVSFNGFAKPLKIS
;
A
#
# COMPACT_ATOMS: atom_id res chain seq x y z
N MET A 1 5.72 17.60 -28.36
CA MET A 1 4.75 18.24 -27.46
C MET A 1 4.80 17.42 -26.18
N ILE A 2 5.27 17.99 -25.08
CA ILE A 2 5.29 17.30 -23.78
C ILE A 2 3.83 17.26 -23.32
N ASP A 3 3.27 16.07 -23.19
CA ASP A 3 1.92 15.88 -22.69
C ASP A 3 1.87 16.32 -21.23
N LEU A 4 0.99 17.28 -20.90
CA LEU A 4 0.83 17.84 -19.55
C LEU A 4 0.38 16.80 -18.50
N GLY A 5 0.09 15.56 -18.92
CA GLY A 5 -0.25 14.43 -18.09
C GLY A 5 0.89 13.41 -17.91
N SER A 6 2.14 13.76 -18.22
CA SER A 6 3.27 12.83 -18.14
C SER A 6 3.98 12.89 -16.78
N TRP A 7 4.51 11.73 -16.38
CA TRP A 7 5.22 11.52 -15.13
C TRP A 7 6.61 10.94 -15.40
N PHE A 8 7.55 11.17 -14.50
CA PHE A 8 8.86 10.54 -14.53
C PHE A 8 9.18 9.90 -13.17
N ILE A 9 10.17 9.01 -13.16
CA ILE A 9 10.49 8.19 -12.00
C ILE A 9 11.63 8.81 -11.21
N LEU A 10 11.43 8.88 -9.89
CA LEU A 10 12.47 9.15 -8.90
C LEU A 10 12.79 7.87 -8.13
N ARG A 11 14.04 7.69 -7.77
CA ARG A 11 14.49 6.60 -6.90
C ARG A 11 15.09 7.15 -5.63
N THR A 12 14.72 6.54 -4.51
CA THR A 12 15.24 6.86 -3.19
C THR A 12 15.56 5.58 -2.42
N ALA A 13 16.17 5.67 -1.24
CA ALA A 13 16.31 4.50 -0.39
C ALA A 13 14.93 3.98 0.05
N ASN A 14 14.78 2.66 0.16
CA ASN A 14 13.51 2.02 0.51
C ASN A 14 12.90 2.59 1.81
N ALA A 15 13.73 2.75 2.85
CA ALA A 15 13.29 3.30 4.14
C ALA A 15 12.87 4.78 4.08
N ASP A 16 13.30 5.52 3.08
CA ASP A 16 13.07 6.96 2.95
C ASP A 16 11.92 7.30 2.00
N THR A 17 11.28 6.35 1.34
CA THR A 17 10.25 6.60 0.31
C THR A 17 9.12 7.50 0.82
N VAL A 18 8.52 7.16 1.96
CA VAL A 18 7.42 7.95 2.55
C VAL A 18 7.90 9.31 3.04
N LYS A 19 9.11 9.37 3.61
CA LYS A 19 9.72 10.61 4.06
C LYS A 19 10.02 11.55 2.89
N ALA A 20 10.58 11.01 1.80
CA ALA A 20 10.83 11.76 0.57
C ALA A 20 9.52 12.28 -0.04
N LEU A 21 8.47 11.46 -0.12
CA LEU A 21 7.15 11.87 -0.59
C LEU A 21 6.63 13.08 0.21
N SER A 22 6.71 13.02 1.54
CA SER A 22 6.25 14.10 2.42
C SER A 22 7.08 15.38 2.23
N ALA A 23 8.40 15.23 2.08
CA ALA A 23 9.31 16.37 1.90
C ALA A 23 9.09 17.06 0.53
N PHE A 24 8.91 16.29 -0.55
CA PHE A 24 8.58 16.85 -1.86
C PHE A 24 7.23 17.58 -1.85
N LYS A 25 6.21 17.02 -1.23
CA LYS A 25 4.90 17.68 -1.09
C LYS A 25 4.99 18.96 -0.26
N ALA A 26 5.78 18.98 0.81
CA ALA A 26 6.03 20.18 1.61
C ALA A 26 6.75 21.27 0.81
N ALA A 27 7.59 20.88 -0.15
CA ALA A 27 8.25 21.79 -1.10
C ALA A 27 7.32 22.27 -2.24
N GLY A 28 6.05 21.86 -2.25
CA GLY A 28 5.07 22.25 -3.26
C GLY A 28 5.19 21.49 -4.59
N LEU A 29 5.96 20.39 -4.62
CA LEU A 29 6.16 19.58 -5.83
C LEU A 29 5.10 18.48 -5.95
N ASN A 30 4.64 18.26 -7.16
CA ASN A 30 3.63 17.24 -7.47
C ASN A 30 4.29 15.86 -7.62
N VAL A 31 4.45 15.19 -6.49
CA VAL A 31 5.05 13.85 -6.40
C VAL A 31 4.06 12.89 -5.77
N TRP A 32 4.02 11.67 -6.29
CA TRP A 32 3.12 10.62 -5.84
C TRP A 32 3.84 9.26 -5.80
N THR A 33 3.41 8.40 -4.89
CA THR A 33 3.69 6.96 -4.88
C THR A 33 2.48 6.26 -4.29
N PRO A 34 2.09 5.08 -4.82
CA PRO A 34 0.98 4.34 -4.25
C PRO A 34 1.34 3.83 -2.86
N ILE A 35 0.46 4.07 -1.88
CA ILE A 35 0.67 3.71 -0.48
C ILE A 35 -0.43 2.77 0.01
N GLU A 36 -0.05 1.86 0.89
CA GLU A 36 -0.93 1.03 1.68
C GLU A 36 -0.92 1.48 3.13
N LEU A 37 -2.10 1.63 3.72
CA LEU A 37 -2.24 1.89 5.15
C LEU A 37 -2.31 0.57 5.92
N LYS A 38 -1.47 0.42 6.92
CA LYS A 38 -1.44 -0.75 7.82
C LYS A 38 -1.54 -0.30 9.25
N VAL A 39 -2.32 -1.03 10.05
CA VAL A 39 -2.33 -0.83 11.50
C VAL A 39 -1.09 -1.51 12.09
N ARG A 40 -0.21 -0.73 12.68
CA ARG A 40 0.94 -1.23 13.44
C ARG A 40 0.72 -1.06 14.93
N ARG A 41 1.37 -1.90 15.74
CA ARG A 41 1.37 -1.80 17.19
C ARG A 41 2.74 -1.39 17.69
N THR A 42 2.77 -0.46 18.62
CA THR A 42 4.00 -0.11 19.33
C THR A 42 4.36 -1.27 20.28
N PRO A 43 5.57 -1.86 20.21
CA PRO A 43 5.93 -3.04 21.00
C PRO A 43 5.74 -2.85 22.50
N ARG A 44 6.13 -1.69 23.03
CA ARG A 44 6.10 -1.40 24.47
C ARG A 44 4.73 -0.95 25.01
N LYS A 45 3.99 -0.14 24.24
CA LYS A 45 2.74 0.51 24.71
C LYS A 45 1.48 -0.16 24.18
N ARG A 46 1.57 -1.20 23.36
CA ARG A 46 0.44 -1.84 22.65
C ARG A 46 -0.51 -0.88 21.95
N LYS A 47 -0.12 0.40 21.83
CA LYS A 47 -0.89 1.42 21.13
C LYS A 47 -0.81 1.16 19.63
N GLN A 48 -1.96 1.26 18.99
CA GLN A 48 -2.07 1.09 17.55
C GLN A 48 -1.95 2.44 16.87
N TYR A 49 -1.31 2.43 15.71
CA TYR A 49 -1.21 3.59 14.83
C TYR A 49 -1.26 3.16 13.36
N ASP A 50 -1.81 4.04 12.53
CA ASP A 50 -1.83 3.82 11.10
C ASP A 50 -0.43 4.12 10.54
N SER A 51 0.12 3.19 9.79
CA SER A 51 1.44 3.31 9.15
C SER A 51 1.27 3.25 7.64
N ALA A 52 1.75 4.26 6.94
CA ALA A 52 1.82 4.26 5.49
C ALA A 52 3.03 3.44 5.03
N THR A 53 2.80 2.51 4.10
CA THR A 53 3.84 1.69 3.48
C THR A 53 3.72 1.83 1.97
N PRO A 54 4.80 2.18 1.23
CA PRO A 54 4.71 2.28 -0.21
C PRO A 54 4.50 0.90 -0.84
N LEU A 55 3.60 0.81 -1.83
CA LEU A 55 3.40 -0.41 -2.62
C LEU A 55 4.61 -0.68 -3.53
N LEU A 56 5.27 0.39 -3.98
CA LEU A 56 6.50 0.34 -4.75
C LEU A 56 7.64 0.99 -3.95
N PRO A 57 8.29 0.26 -3.04
CA PRO A 57 9.40 0.79 -2.26
C PRO A 57 10.52 1.32 -3.17
N SER A 58 11.12 2.42 -2.79
CA SER A 58 12.19 3.13 -3.51
C SER A 58 11.75 3.91 -4.76
N TYR A 59 10.50 3.87 -5.17
CA TYR A 59 10.02 4.56 -6.36
C TYR A 59 8.98 5.63 -6.02
N LEU A 60 9.14 6.79 -6.65
CA LEU A 60 8.22 7.90 -6.62
C LEU A 60 7.97 8.35 -8.07
N PHE A 61 6.78 8.82 -8.33
CA PHE A 61 6.41 9.41 -9.62
C PHE A 61 6.29 10.91 -9.44
N ALA A 62 6.99 11.69 -10.25
CA ALA A 62 6.96 13.14 -10.24
C ALA A 62 6.36 13.65 -11.55
N HIS A 63 5.53 14.68 -11.45
CA HIS A 63 4.88 15.26 -12.61
C HIS A 63 5.90 16.04 -13.46
N VAL A 64 5.77 15.96 -14.78
CA VAL A 64 6.72 16.56 -15.74
C VAL A 64 6.90 18.07 -15.55
N ASN A 65 5.88 18.78 -15.07
CA ASN A 65 5.96 20.21 -14.80
C ASN A 65 7.01 20.56 -13.73
N ASP A 66 7.33 19.61 -12.86
CA ASP A 66 8.30 19.78 -11.76
C ASP A 66 9.68 19.21 -12.11
N LEU A 67 9.92 18.85 -13.38
CA LEU A 67 11.19 18.23 -13.80
C LEU A 67 12.38 19.14 -13.50
N GLU A 68 12.29 20.41 -13.89
CA GLU A 68 13.39 21.38 -13.72
C GLU A 68 13.72 21.65 -12.25
N PRO A 69 12.76 21.97 -11.36
CA PRO A 69 13.03 22.13 -9.94
C PRO A 69 13.57 20.84 -9.28
N ILE A 70 13.08 19.67 -9.68
CA ILE A 70 13.56 18.39 -9.16
C ILE A 70 14.98 18.08 -9.62
N LEU A 71 15.34 18.35 -10.88
CA LEU A 71 16.73 18.23 -11.36
C LEU A 71 17.67 19.19 -10.59
N SER A 72 17.22 20.40 -10.33
CA SER A 72 17.98 21.37 -9.53
C SER A 72 18.23 20.88 -8.11
N LEU A 73 17.23 20.25 -7.48
CA LEU A 73 17.35 19.62 -6.15
C LEU A 73 18.25 18.39 -6.16
N ALA A 74 18.29 17.64 -7.24
CA ALA A 74 19.20 16.49 -7.39
C ALA A 74 20.68 16.94 -7.47
N LEU A 75 20.94 18.09 -8.10
CA LEU A 75 22.28 18.70 -8.20
C LEU A 75 22.70 19.41 -6.90
N ARG A 76 21.73 19.99 -6.20
CA ARG A 76 21.95 20.72 -4.94
C ARG A 76 21.08 20.14 -3.83
N PRO A 77 21.52 19.03 -3.20
CA PRO A 77 20.71 18.35 -2.20
C PRO A 77 20.34 19.25 -1.02
N SER A 78 19.06 19.34 -0.71
CA SER A 78 18.55 19.97 0.50
C SER A 78 18.70 19.01 1.68
N ARG A 79 18.88 19.55 2.91
CA ARG A 79 18.89 18.76 4.13
C ARG A 79 17.52 18.18 4.47
N ASP A 80 16.46 18.82 4.01
CA ASP A 80 15.08 18.47 4.33
C ASP A 80 14.51 17.34 3.44
N ILE A 81 15.13 17.14 2.26
CA ILE A 81 14.72 16.11 1.30
C ILE A 81 15.73 14.96 1.35
N PRO A 82 15.30 13.71 1.60
CA PRO A 82 16.17 12.55 1.53
C PRO A 82 16.86 12.44 0.17
N ARG A 83 18.03 11.83 0.13
CA ARG A 83 18.74 11.62 -1.13
C ARG A 83 17.90 10.83 -2.11
N PHE A 84 17.86 11.30 -3.32
CA PHE A 84 17.15 10.68 -4.43
C PHE A 84 17.92 10.84 -5.74
N THR A 85 17.52 10.08 -6.73
CA THR A 85 18.03 10.19 -8.10
C THR A 85 16.85 10.21 -9.06
N VAL A 86 16.98 10.96 -10.14
CA VAL A 86 16.06 10.89 -11.27
C VAL A 86 16.44 9.68 -12.11
N PHE A 87 15.45 8.86 -12.48
CA PHE A 87 15.71 7.71 -13.34
C PHE A 87 16.03 8.21 -14.76
N HIS A 88 17.18 7.78 -15.29
CA HIS A 88 17.64 8.12 -16.64
C HIS A 88 17.79 6.84 -17.46
N HIS A 89 17.41 6.93 -18.71
CA HIS A 89 17.74 5.97 -19.75
C HIS A 89 18.74 6.63 -20.73
N LYS A 90 19.28 5.87 -21.67
CA LYS A 90 20.29 6.34 -22.63
C LYS A 90 19.91 7.65 -23.32
N ASP A 91 18.64 7.84 -23.61
CA ASP A 91 18.09 8.97 -24.37
C ASP A 91 17.49 10.09 -23.51
N GLY A 92 17.72 10.05 -22.19
CA GLY A 92 17.22 11.06 -21.25
C GLY A 92 16.31 10.51 -20.15
N VAL A 93 15.43 11.37 -19.64
CA VAL A 93 14.46 11.01 -18.60
C VAL A 93 13.22 10.40 -19.29
N PRO A 94 12.93 9.10 -19.10
CA PRO A 94 11.74 8.48 -19.67
C PRO A 94 10.47 9.03 -19.01
N LEU A 95 9.46 9.33 -19.86
CA LEU A 95 8.16 9.80 -19.43
C LEU A 95 7.14 8.65 -19.46
N ILE A 96 6.23 8.69 -18.52
CA ILE A 96 5.12 7.73 -18.35
C ILE A 96 3.83 8.52 -18.45
N ASP A 97 2.92 8.08 -19.30
CA ASP A 97 1.59 8.70 -19.44
C ASP A 97 0.76 8.48 -18.16
N ASP A 98 -0.04 9.45 -17.80
CA ASP A 98 -0.92 9.39 -16.62
C ASP A 98 -1.87 8.18 -16.68
N SER A 99 -2.33 7.82 -17.88
CA SER A 99 -3.17 6.63 -18.11
C SER A 99 -2.48 5.32 -17.70
N SER A 100 -1.16 5.22 -17.89
CA SER A 100 -0.36 4.05 -17.49
C SER A 100 -0.26 3.88 -15.98
N LEU A 101 -0.45 4.94 -15.21
CA LEU A 101 -0.50 4.92 -13.74
C LEU A 101 -1.90 4.60 -13.20
N GLY A 102 -2.91 4.56 -14.05
CA GLY A 102 -4.30 4.27 -13.71
C GLY A 102 -4.47 2.98 -12.88
N PRO A 103 -3.93 1.83 -13.30
CA PRO A 103 -4.02 0.57 -12.55
C PRO A 103 -3.43 0.66 -11.14
N LEU A 104 -2.31 1.37 -10.95
CA LEU A 104 -1.70 1.58 -9.65
C LEU A 104 -2.57 2.44 -8.72
N ARG A 105 -3.21 3.49 -9.27
CA ARG A 105 -4.15 4.34 -8.51
C ARG A 105 -5.42 3.58 -8.13
N GLN A 106 -5.92 2.73 -9.02
CA GLN A 106 -7.06 1.86 -8.73
C GLN A 106 -6.74 0.88 -7.61
N GLU A 107 -5.56 0.27 -7.63
CA GLU A 107 -5.11 -0.65 -6.59
C GLU A 107 -4.93 0.07 -5.24
N GLU A 108 -4.31 1.25 -5.21
CA GLU A 108 -4.22 2.08 -4.01
C GLU A 108 -5.61 2.38 -3.43
N SER A 109 -6.55 2.79 -4.28
CA SER A 109 -7.93 3.08 -3.88
C SER A 109 -8.66 1.84 -3.37
N ARG A 110 -8.46 0.68 -4.00
CA ARG A 110 -9.01 -0.61 -3.57
C ARG A 110 -8.52 -0.97 -2.17
N ILE A 111 -7.21 -0.88 -1.94
CA ILE A 111 -6.58 -1.17 -0.64
C ILE A 111 -7.07 -0.18 0.43
N ALA A 112 -7.13 1.11 0.11
CA ALA A 112 -7.63 2.14 1.03
C ALA A 112 -9.08 1.87 1.43
N ASN A 113 -9.95 1.48 0.50
CA ASN A 113 -11.34 1.13 0.77
C ASN A 113 -11.47 -0.09 1.69
N ILE A 114 -10.66 -1.12 1.46
CA ILE A 114 -10.60 -2.31 2.33
C ILE A 114 -10.17 -1.89 3.74
N PHE A 115 -9.11 -1.10 3.85
CA PHE A 115 -8.61 -0.62 5.14
C PHE A 115 -9.68 0.17 5.91
N GLN A 116 -10.39 1.08 5.24
CA GLN A 116 -11.48 1.87 5.85
C GLN A 116 -12.63 0.97 6.31
N ARG A 117 -13.04 0.00 5.50
CA ARG A 117 -14.08 -0.98 5.91
C ARG A 117 -13.65 -1.77 7.13
N MET A 118 -12.42 -2.26 7.17
CA MET A 118 -11.87 -2.97 8.34
C MET A 118 -11.85 -2.09 9.60
N LYS A 119 -11.55 -0.79 9.45
CA LYS A 119 -11.54 0.17 10.54
C LYS A 119 -12.94 0.47 11.07
N LEU A 120 -13.94 0.59 10.17
CA LEU A 120 -15.34 0.83 10.53
C LEU A 120 -16.01 -0.39 11.19
N LEU A 121 -15.74 -1.58 10.68
CA LEU A 121 -16.27 -2.83 11.23
C LEU A 121 -15.64 -3.19 12.59
N GLY A 122 -14.62 -2.43 13.01
CA GLY A 122 -13.81 -2.80 14.15
C GLY A 122 -13.10 -4.13 13.91
N ARG A 123 -12.28 -4.57 14.88
CA ARG A 123 -11.53 -5.83 14.77
C ARG A 123 -12.35 -7.11 14.93
N LYS A 124 -13.62 -6.99 15.19
CA LYS A 124 -14.54 -8.09 15.06
C LYS A 124 -14.86 -8.17 13.56
N GLY A 125 -14.15 -9.04 12.84
CA GLY A 125 -14.60 -9.48 11.55
C GLY A 125 -16.09 -9.80 11.61
N PRO A 126 -16.81 -9.82 10.47
CA PRO A 126 -18.22 -10.16 10.49
C PRO A 126 -18.37 -11.39 11.37
N LYS A 127 -19.24 -11.28 12.39
CA LYS A 127 -19.56 -12.44 13.22
C LYS A 127 -20.17 -13.44 12.27
N LEU A 128 -19.35 -14.38 11.86
CA LEU A 128 -19.82 -15.47 11.00
C LEU A 128 -20.78 -16.31 11.83
N SER A 129 -22.02 -16.35 11.40
CA SER A 129 -23.04 -17.16 12.09
C SER A 129 -22.73 -18.63 11.90
N PRO A 130 -22.93 -19.47 12.91
CA PRO A 130 -22.86 -20.91 12.74
C PRO A 130 -23.75 -21.36 11.56
N GLY A 131 -23.21 -22.24 10.72
CA GLY A 131 -23.86 -22.68 9.47
C GLY A 131 -23.53 -21.84 8.22
N SER A 132 -22.85 -20.68 8.35
CA SER A 132 -22.42 -19.91 7.19
C SER A 132 -21.31 -20.61 6.43
N THR A 133 -21.36 -20.56 5.11
CA THR A 133 -20.25 -21.02 4.26
C THR A 133 -19.22 -19.90 4.13
N VAL A 134 -17.96 -20.23 4.33
CA VAL A 134 -16.82 -19.32 4.16
C VAL A 134 -15.82 -19.90 3.19
N ARG A 135 -15.28 -19.06 2.31
CA ARG A 135 -14.20 -19.44 1.41
C ARG A 135 -12.89 -18.84 1.92
N MET A 136 -11.86 -19.68 2.03
CA MET A 136 -10.56 -19.24 2.50
C MET A 136 -9.89 -18.34 1.46
N PRO A 137 -9.57 -17.07 1.82
CA PRO A 137 -9.01 -16.11 0.85
C PRO A 137 -7.52 -16.33 0.61
N ASP A 138 -6.79 -16.91 1.58
CA ASP A 138 -5.34 -17.08 1.53
C ASP A 138 -4.85 -18.26 2.39
N GLY A 139 -3.55 -18.51 2.35
CA GLY A 139 -2.89 -19.54 3.15
C GLY A 139 -3.01 -20.97 2.59
N PRO A 140 -2.61 -21.99 3.38
CA PRO A 140 -2.58 -23.40 2.95
C PRO A 140 -3.96 -23.97 2.54
N LEU A 141 -5.03 -23.31 2.97
CA LEU A 141 -6.43 -23.71 2.70
C LEU A 141 -7.11 -22.80 1.68
N MET A 142 -6.34 -21.97 0.96
CA MET A 142 -6.86 -21.01 -0.01
C MET A 142 -7.78 -21.70 -1.04
N GLY A 143 -8.96 -21.11 -1.22
CA GLY A 143 -9.98 -21.61 -2.18
C GLY A 143 -10.85 -22.73 -1.67
N LEU A 144 -10.61 -23.30 -0.47
CA LEU A 144 -11.49 -24.28 0.14
C LEU A 144 -12.71 -23.60 0.76
N ASP A 145 -13.88 -24.21 0.55
CA ASP A 145 -15.12 -23.80 1.19
C ASP A 145 -15.30 -24.58 2.50
N GLY A 146 -15.57 -23.85 3.58
CA GLY A 146 -15.79 -24.41 4.91
C GLY A 146 -17.09 -23.92 5.52
N ILE A 147 -17.63 -24.66 6.48
CA ILE A 147 -18.83 -24.31 7.23
C ILE A 147 -18.42 -23.83 8.62
N VAL A 148 -18.90 -22.67 9.02
CA VAL A 148 -18.68 -22.12 10.35
C VAL A 148 -19.47 -22.94 11.35
N GLU A 149 -18.80 -23.54 12.34
CA GLU A 149 -19.45 -24.27 13.42
C GLU A 149 -19.71 -23.38 14.66
N GLY A 150 -18.84 -22.39 14.88
CA GLY A 150 -18.97 -21.50 16.04
C GLY A 150 -17.75 -20.60 16.24
N GLN A 151 -17.69 -19.98 17.41
CA GLN A 151 -16.57 -19.16 17.83
C GLN A 151 -16.02 -19.64 19.18
N GLU A 152 -14.70 -19.70 19.29
CA GLU A 152 -13.98 -20.01 20.51
C GLU A 152 -12.99 -18.90 20.81
N GLY A 153 -13.38 -17.96 21.68
CA GLY A 153 -12.58 -16.78 21.98
C GLY A 153 -12.42 -15.86 20.78
N GLN A 154 -11.19 -15.71 20.28
CA GLN A 154 -10.88 -14.90 19.10
C GLN A 154 -10.87 -15.71 17.77
N TYR A 155 -11.07 -17.02 17.85
CA TYR A 155 -11.01 -17.91 16.70
C TYR A 155 -12.40 -18.32 16.24
N THR A 156 -12.56 -18.42 14.93
CA THR A 156 -13.73 -19.03 14.30
C THR A 156 -13.44 -20.50 14.05
N LEU A 157 -14.33 -21.37 14.48
CA LEU A 157 -14.26 -22.81 14.20
C LEU A 157 -14.89 -23.06 12.83
N VAL A 158 -14.11 -23.59 11.89
CA VAL A 158 -14.58 -23.89 10.54
C VAL A 158 -14.29 -25.33 10.20
N SER A 159 -15.33 -26.02 9.77
CA SER A 159 -15.26 -27.41 9.30
C SER A 159 -15.08 -27.43 7.78
N PHE A 160 -14.08 -28.15 7.32
CA PHE A 160 -13.81 -28.33 5.88
C PHE A 160 -14.04 -29.78 5.50
N ASN A 161 -14.52 -29.98 4.27
CA ASN A 161 -14.73 -31.32 3.73
C ASN A 161 -13.36 -32.05 3.64
N GLY A 162 -13.27 -33.24 4.23
CA GLY A 162 -12.02 -34.02 4.32
C GLY A 162 -11.22 -33.86 5.62
N PHE A 163 -11.66 -32.99 6.54
CA PHE A 163 -11.04 -32.83 7.86
C PHE A 163 -11.94 -33.42 8.93
N ALA A 164 -11.34 -34.24 9.80
CA ALA A 164 -12.10 -34.93 10.87
C ALA A 164 -12.50 -33.99 12.04
N LYS A 165 -11.90 -32.81 12.16
CA LYS A 165 -12.17 -31.82 13.21
C LYS A 165 -12.20 -30.43 12.64
N PRO A 166 -13.02 -29.50 13.22
CA PRO A 166 -13.02 -28.09 12.85
C PRO A 166 -11.64 -27.45 13.10
N LEU A 167 -11.23 -26.57 12.22
CA LEU A 167 -10.00 -25.82 12.33
C LEU A 167 -10.27 -24.45 12.95
N LYS A 168 -9.34 -23.98 13.80
CA LYS A 168 -9.38 -22.62 14.39
C LYS A 168 -8.76 -21.64 13.40
N ILE A 169 -9.56 -20.69 12.93
CA ILE A 169 -9.16 -19.64 11.98
C ILE A 169 -9.25 -18.29 12.70
N SER A 170 -8.21 -17.44 12.52
CA SER A 170 -8.11 -16.09 13.12
C SER A 170 -8.45 -15.02 12.11
#